data_9607b251968678042a6688ab3b984ed7
#
_entry.id   9607b251968678042a6688ab3b984ed7
#
_cell.length_a   1.000
_cell.length_b   1.000
_cell.length_c   1.000
_cell.angle_alpha   90.00
_cell.angle_beta   90.00
_cell.angle_gamma   90.00
#
_symmetry.space_group_name_H-M   'P 1'
#
loop_
_entity.id
_entity.type
_entity.pdbx_description
1 polymer ?
#
loop_
_entity_poly.entity_id
_entity_poly.type
_entity_poly.pdbx_seq_one_letter_code
_entity_poly.pdbx_strand_id
1 'polypeptide(L)'
;MPKPIKISGNLVKLIAVTVLSMGLTMVSSFILAHMLSVQDRGTHQLFITAVSYVVTIATGGVGFALALSMRNKQYLHWKRYFIAFLAFAVIVANVAMLLFDFTAYDGLFIINVVLTAILTMTLEKSKIDPKMKVYRILTLQQPILLVAIYGSAYWLFGEQEFKVVLYLLTLFSSIQAIACLFYLAKIDKSFKNKNEVSEIDRKFFLKTWGKQNLLQIFGATTSSLDKFLIMAFMGNYVLGLYTVCIAFDSLMTKFINMLSDYYYSGLLNNLNRIKAVLAVVALMSVGAIVLVPLLAEPVISFFFSSKYVEVADVLIWFIINSILAGLSWILSQNMLLLGKQVLLFTRQILSIAVFVGLFYLLRDEQLYGVAYAFIGGSLTRLIISIIYYFKYPVIQTTVEPK
;
A
#
# COMPACT_ATOMS: atom_id res chain seq x y z
N MET A 1 -40.56 3.87 1.49
CA MET A 1 -39.52 2.93 2.00
C MET A 1 -38.35 2.94 1.02
N PRO A 2 -37.14 3.32 1.40
CA PRO A 2 -35.99 3.20 0.53
C PRO A 2 -35.77 1.70 0.24
N LYS A 3 -35.63 1.34 -1.04
CA LYS A 3 -35.30 -0.03 -1.45
C LYS A 3 -34.00 -0.47 -0.76
N PRO A 4 -33.94 -1.68 -0.17
CA PRO A 4 -32.72 -2.18 0.43
C PRO A 4 -31.61 -2.14 -0.64
N ILE A 5 -30.45 -1.55 -0.29
CA ILE A 5 -29.27 -1.50 -1.16
C ILE A 5 -28.87 -2.95 -1.43
N LYS A 6 -29.21 -3.49 -2.59
CA LYS A 6 -28.72 -4.80 -3.04
C LYS A 6 -27.19 -4.68 -3.19
N ILE A 7 -26.46 -5.17 -2.20
CA ILE A 7 -25.00 -5.28 -2.30
C ILE A 7 -24.68 -6.13 -3.52
N SER A 8 -24.02 -5.53 -4.50
CA SER A 8 -23.64 -6.23 -5.73
C SER A 8 -22.75 -7.42 -5.36
N GLY A 9 -23.07 -8.62 -5.87
CA GLY A 9 -22.26 -9.82 -5.66
C GLY A 9 -20.78 -9.65 -6.08
N ASN A 10 -20.49 -8.69 -6.97
CA ASN A 10 -19.12 -8.32 -7.34
C ASN A 10 -18.41 -7.56 -6.22
N LEU A 11 -19.11 -6.75 -5.44
CA LEU A 11 -18.54 -6.04 -4.28
C LEU A 11 -18.17 -7.03 -3.17
N VAL A 12 -19.06 -7.99 -2.87
CA VAL A 12 -18.78 -9.04 -1.88
C VAL A 12 -17.56 -9.87 -2.29
N LYS A 13 -17.46 -10.24 -3.56
CA LYS A 13 -16.29 -10.96 -4.10
C LYS A 13 -15.01 -10.12 -4.00
N LEU A 14 -15.06 -8.82 -4.24
CA LEU A 14 -13.90 -7.94 -4.13
C LEU A 14 -13.42 -7.84 -2.68
N ILE A 15 -14.34 -7.66 -1.73
CA ILE A 15 -14.04 -7.62 -0.30
C ILE A 15 -13.41 -8.95 0.15
N ALA A 16 -14.00 -10.08 -0.20
CA ALA A 16 -13.48 -11.41 0.14
C ALA A 16 -12.07 -11.63 -0.40
N VAL A 17 -11.81 -11.27 -1.68
CA VAL A 17 -10.48 -11.34 -2.29
C VAL A 17 -9.49 -10.45 -1.55
N THR A 18 -9.88 -9.24 -1.18
CA THR A 18 -9.01 -8.31 -0.45
C THR A 18 -8.65 -8.87 0.93
N VAL A 19 -9.61 -9.35 1.71
CA VAL A 19 -9.37 -9.93 3.05
C VAL A 19 -8.48 -11.16 2.95
N LEU A 20 -8.76 -12.07 2.01
CA LEU A 20 -7.94 -13.26 1.79
C LEU A 20 -6.52 -12.91 1.36
N SER A 21 -6.38 -11.96 0.43
CA SER A 21 -5.06 -11.46 -0.01
C SER A 21 -4.26 -10.87 1.15
N MET A 22 -4.92 -10.15 2.08
CA MET A 22 -4.28 -9.61 3.27
C MET A 22 -3.76 -10.70 4.20
N GLY A 23 -4.60 -11.70 4.50
CA GLY A 23 -4.19 -12.84 5.34
C GLY A 23 -2.99 -13.59 4.75
N LEU A 24 -3.05 -13.89 3.45
CA LEU A 24 -1.93 -14.56 2.75
C LEU A 24 -0.65 -13.70 2.70
N THR A 25 -0.77 -12.38 2.58
CA THR A 25 0.39 -11.48 2.66
C THR A 25 1.03 -11.51 4.05
N MET A 26 0.23 -11.62 5.12
CA MET A 26 0.77 -11.84 6.46
C MET A 26 1.50 -13.19 6.56
N VAL A 27 0.91 -14.25 6.06
CA VAL A 27 1.56 -15.58 6.06
C VAL A 27 2.90 -15.52 5.32
N SER A 28 2.99 -14.85 4.16
CA SER A 28 4.27 -14.68 3.47
C SER A 28 5.29 -13.88 4.28
N SER A 29 4.83 -12.89 5.06
CA SER A 29 5.68 -12.12 5.98
C SER A 29 6.20 -12.98 7.14
N PHE A 30 5.38 -13.91 7.66
CA PHE A 30 5.81 -14.89 8.68
C PHE A 30 6.88 -15.83 8.14
N ILE A 31 6.66 -16.39 6.95
CA ILE A 31 7.63 -17.27 6.30
C ILE A 31 8.97 -16.54 6.11
N LEU A 32 8.95 -15.30 5.60
CA LEU A 32 10.17 -14.51 5.43
C LEU A 32 10.90 -14.21 6.75
N ALA A 33 10.16 -14.06 7.86
CA ALA A 33 10.76 -13.84 9.16
C ALA A 33 11.55 -15.08 9.66
N HIS A 34 11.10 -16.26 9.29
CA HIS A 34 11.81 -17.50 9.61
C HIS A 34 12.94 -17.80 8.61
N MET A 35 12.78 -17.39 7.33
CA MET A 35 13.78 -17.62 6.29
C MET A 35 15.02 -16.74 6.40
N LEU A 36 14.86 -15.48 6.79
CA LEU A 36 15.93 -14.48 6.76
C LEU A 36 16.43 -14.13 8.16
N SER A 37 17.69 -13.70 8.23
CA SER A 37 18.18 -12.95 9.38
C SER A 37 17.42 -11.62 9.49
N VAL A 38 17.42 -10.99 10.68
CA VAL A 38 16.77 -9.67 10.88
C VAL A 38 17.38 -8.63 9.92
N GLN A 39 18.70 -8.63 9.77
CA GLN A 39 19.42 -7.70 8.89
C GLN A 39 19.08 -7.93 7.42
N ASP A 40 19.06 -9.19 6.94
CA ASP A 40 18.70 -9.52 5.56
C ASP A 40 17.25 -9.19 5.24
N ARG A 41 16.36 -9.33 6.23
CA ARG A 41 14.96 -8.92 6.09
C ARG A 41 14.82 -7.41 5.94
N GLY A 42 15.63 -6.62 6.64
CA GLY A 42 15.71 -5.18 6.46
C GLY A 42 16.18 -4.82 5.04
N THR A 43 17.25 -5.49 4.56
CA THR A 43 17.75 -5.32 3.19
C THR A 43 16.71 -5.70 2.14
N HIS A 44 15.98 -6.80 2.36
CA HIS A 44 14.87 -7.22 1.51
C HIS A 44 13.74 -6.17 1.49
N GLN A 45 13.37 -5.63 2.65
CA GLN A 45 12.36 -4.57 2.76
C GLN A 45 12.78 -3.31 2.00
N LEU A 46 14.05 -2.89 2.13
CA LEU A 46 14.58 -1.77 1.38
C LEU A 46 14.51 -2.03 -0.13
N PHE A 47 14.95 -3.22 -0.57
CA PHE A 47 14.95 -3.61 -1.97
C PHE A 47 13.54 -3.54 -2.59
N ILE A 48 12.55 -4.16 -1.98
CA ILE A 48 11.17 -4.12 -2.51
C ILE A 48 10.56 -2.73 -2.46
N THR A 49 10.93 -1.92 -1.45
CA THR A 49 10.49 -0.53 -1.34
C THR A 49 11.11 0.33 -2.45
N ALA A 50 12.40 0.18 -2.70
CA ALA A 50 13.10 0.88 -3.77
C ALA A 50 12.56 0.48 -5.16
N VAL A 51 12.36 -0.82 -5.42
CA VAL A 51 11.71 -1.31 -6.66
C VAL A 51 10.34 -0.66 -6.85
N SER A 52 9.49 -0.70 -5.83
CA SER A 52 8.13 -0.13 -5.90
C SER A 52 8.15 1.39 -6.11
N TYR A 53 9.09 2.09 -5.48
CA TYR A 53 9.24 3.53 -5.61
C TYR A 53 9.70 3.93 -7.01
N VAL A 54 10.71 3.24 -7.56
CA VAL A 54 11.21 3.44 -8.93
C VAL A 54 10.10 3.16 -9.96
N VAL A 55 9.36 2.07 -9.79
CA VAL A 55 8.20 1.74 -10.64
C VAL A 55 7.17 2.85 -10.61
N THR A 56 6.89 3.41 -9.43
CA THR A 56 5.92 4.51 -9.29
C THR A 56 6.40 5.77 -10.00
N ILE A 57 7.68 6.14 -9.85
CA ILE A 57 8.25 7.30 -10.56
C ILE A 57 8.17 7.13 -12.07
N ALA A 58 8.57 5.96 -12.57
CA ALA A 58 8.69 5.73 -14.00
C ALA A 58 7.35 5.45 -14.69
N THR A 59 6.50 4.62 -14.07
CA THR A 59 5.32 4.06 -14.74
C THR A 59 3.99 4.32 -14.02
N GLY A 60 4.03 4.97 -12.85
CA GLY A 60 2.82 5.30 -12.10
C GLY A 60 1.83 6.09 -12.96
N GLY A 61 0.56 5.66 -12.98
CA GLY A 61 -0.50 6.28 -13.76
C GLY A 61 -0.55 5.94 -15.25
N VAL A 62 0.43 5.21 -15.80
CA VAL A 62 0.42 4.77 -17.21
C VAL A 62 -0.76 3.84 -17.47
N GLY A 63 -0.98 2.85 -16.60
CA GLY A 63 -2.11 1.94 -16.73
C GLY A 63 -3.45 2.66 -16.64
N PHE A 64 -3.57 3.67 -15.79
CA PHE A 64 -4.73 4.53 -15.68
C PHE A 64 -4.97 5.36 -16.97
N ALA A 65 -3.93 5.99 -17.50
CA ALA A 65 -4.02 6.76 -18.75
C ALA A 65 -4.41 5.87 -19.94
N LEU A 66 -3.85 4.65 -20.02
CA LEU A 66 -4.26 3.65 -21.00
C LEU A 66 -5.73 3.23 -20.84
N ALA A 67 -6.20 3.04 -19.60
CA ALA A 67 -7.59 2.70 -19.32
C ALA A 67 -8.55 3.80 -19.80
N LEU A 68 -8.22 5.08 -19.53
CA LEU A 68 -9.03 6.22 -19.99
C LEU A 68 -9.02 6.37 -21.52
N SER A 69 -7.86 6.22 -22.15
CA SER A 69 -7.77 6.23 -23.61
C SER A 69 -8.63 5.12 -24.22
N MET A 70 -8.57 3.92 -23.64
CA MET A 70 -9.38 2.79 -24.05
C MET A 70 -10.89 3.04 -23.90
N ARG A 71 -11.30 3.69 -22.81
CA ARG A 71 -12.70 4.12 -22.60
C ARG A 71 -13.17 5.06 -23.73
N ASN A 72 -12.28 5.92 -24.21
CA ASN A 72 -12.54 6.86 -25.29
C ASN A 72 -12.39 6.22 -26.69
N LYS A 73 -12.30 4.89 -26.81
CA LYS A 73 -12.02 4.13 -28.03
C LYS A 73 -10.67 4.48 -28.70
N GLN A 74 -9.77 5.14 -28.00
CA GLN A 74 -8.42 5.50 -28.43
C GLN A 74 -7.44 4.45 -27.90
N TYR A 75 -7.15 3.42 -28.70
CA TYR A 75 -6.34 2.30 -28.22
C TYR A 75 -5.34 1.76 -29.25
N LEU A 76 -5.36 2.29 -30.46
CA LEU A 76 -4.42 1.88 -31.50
C LEU A 76 -3.00 2.24 -31.06
N HIS A 77 -2.04 1.35 -31.30
CA HIS A 77 -0.62 1.51 -30.95
C HIS A 77 -0.30 1.66 -29.44
N TRP A 78 -1.18 1.26 -28.52
CA TRP A 78 -0.94 1.31 -27.09
C TRP A 78 0.37 0.64 -26.64
N LYS A 79 0.83 -0.40 -27.35
CA LYS A 79 2.09 -1.11 -27.06
C LYS A 79 3.30 -0.19 -27.15
N ARG A 80 3.31 0.80 -28.02
CA ARG A 80 4.41 1.78 -28.13
C ARG A 80 4.57 2.55 -26.82
N TYR A 81 3.47 3.02 -26.24
CA TYR A 81 3.49 3.71 -24.95
C TYR A 81 3.92 2.77 -23.83
N PHE A 82 3.38 1.56 -23.82
CA PHE A 82 3.73 0.56 -22.79
C PHE A 82 5.24 0.25 -22.80
N ILE A 83 5.83 -0.03 -23.96
CA ILE A 83 7.24 -0.31 -24.13
C ILE A 83 8.11 0.92 -23.82
N ALA A 84 7.69 2.11 -24.27
CA ALA A 84 8.43 3.34 -23.96
C ALA A 84 8.54 3.61 -22.45
N PHE A 85 7.47 3.36 -21.69
CA PHE A 85 7.50 3.50 -20.25
C PHE A 85 8.26 2.38 -19.54
N LEU A 86 8.31 1.17 -20.09
CA LEU A 86 9.21 0.12 -19.61
C LEU A 86 10.69 0.52 -19.82
N ALA A 87 11.02 1.05 -21.00
CA ALA A 87 12.37 1.56 -21.27
C ALA A 87 12.75 2.72 -20.31
N PHE A 88 11.78 3.62 -20.06
CA PHE A 88 11.96 4.68 -19.08
C PHE A 88 12.17 4.12 -17.66
N ALA A 89 11.47 3.06 -17.28
CA ALA A 89 11.67 2.39 -15.99
C ALA A 89 13.09 1.81 -15.85
N VAL A 90 13.67 1.26 -16.93
CA VAL A 90 15.07 0.80 -16.94
C VAL A 90 16.04 1.97 -16.70
N ILE A 91 15.81 3.12 -17.35
CA ILE A 91 16.65 4.31 -17.15
C ILE A 91 16.58 4.79 -15.69
N VAL A 92 15.37 4.92 -15.13
CA VAL A 92 15.18 5.35 -13.73
C VAL A 92 15.78 4.32 -12.77
N ALA A 93 15.67 3.01 -13.08
CA ALA A 93 16.25 1.95 -12.26
C ALA A 93 17.79 2.04 -12.20
N ASN A 94 18.45 2.32 -13.32
CA ASN A 94 19.92 2.50 -13.33
C ASN A 94 20.34 3.71 -12.47
N VAL A 95 19.62 4.80 -12.51
CA VAL A 95 19.91 5.97 -11.65
C VAL A 95 19.67 5.64 -10.18
N ALA A 96 18.55 4.98 -9.87
CA ALA A 96 18.18 4.62 -8.50
C ALA A 96 19.14 3.60 -7.88
N MET A 97 19.65 2.68 -8.66
CA MET A 97 20.62 1.67 -8.23
C MET A 97 21.89 2.30 -7.63
N LEU A 98 22.37 3.40 -8.22
CA LEU A 98 23.50 4.17 -7.70
C LEU A 98 23.17 4.88 -6.39
N LEU A 99 21.91 5.31 -6.21
CA LEU A 99 21.46 6.01 -5.00
C LEU A 99 21.23 5.07 -3.81
N PHE A 100 20.81 3.83 -4.05
CA PHE A 100 20.49 2.83 -3.01
C PHE A 100 21.61 1.82 -2.75
N ASP A 101 22.75 1.94 -3.44
CA ASP A 101 23.91 1.03 -3.33
C ASP A 101 23.54 -0.45 -3.55
N PHE A 102 22.70 -0.73 -4.54
CA PHE A 102 22.36 -2.10 -4.96
C PHE A 102 23.27 -2.64 -6.06
N THR A 103 24.47 -2.09 -6.20
CA THR A 103 25.42 -2.46 -7.26
C THR A 103 25.79 -3.95 -7.28
N ALA A 104 25.79 -4.60 -6.10
CA ALA A 104 26.00 -6.06 -5.99
C ALA A 104 24.83 -6.90 -6.58
N TYR A 105 23.66 -6.29 -6.82
CA TYR A 105 22.44 -6.96 -7.28
C TYR A 105 21.81 -6.25 -8.48
N ASP A 106 22.59 -5.49 -9.24
CA ASP A 106 22.14 -4.59 -10.31
C ASP A 106 21.21 -5.26 -11.31
N GLY A 107 21.58 -6.41 -11.85
CA GLY A 107 20.74 -7.17 -12.79
C GLY A 107 19.40 -7.58 -12.17
N LEU A 108 19.39 -8.05 -10.93
CA LEU A 108 18.17 -8.46 -10.22
C LEU A 108 17.29 -7.25 -9.92
N PHE A 109 17.88 -6.10 -9.57
CA PHE A 109 17.12 -4.88 -9.31
C PHE A 109 16.39 -4.39 -10.55
N ILE A 110 17.12 -4.24 -11.68
CA ILE A 110 16.54 -3.79 -12.95
C ILE A 110 15.45 -4.76 -13.44
N ILE A 111 15.70 -6.07 -13.38
CA ILE A 111 14.73 -7.08 -13.78
C ILE A 111 13.45 -6.98 -12.93
N ASN A 112 13.57 -6.87 -11.60
CA ASN A 112 12.40 -6.75 -10.73
C ASN A 112 11.65 -5.44 -10.96
N VAL A 113 12.33 -4.32 -11.27
CA VAL A 113 11.67 -3.06 -11.65
C VAL A 113 10.83 -3.26 -12.92
N VAL A 114 11.39 -3.88 -13.97
CA VAL A 114 10.66 -4.11 -15.24
C VAL A 114 9.47 -5.04 -15.02
N LEU A 115 9.65 -6.15 -14.33
CA LEU A 115 8.59 -7.12 -14.06
C LEU A 115 7.46 -6.52 -13.22
N THR A 116 7.82 -5.76 -12.17
CA THR A 116 6.85 -5.07 -11.32
C THR A 116 6.13 -3.94 -12.07
N ALA A 117 6.82 -3.24 -12.97
CA ALA A 117 6.21 -2.22 -13.84
C ALA A 117 5.13 -2.83 -14.76
N ILE A 118 5.40 -4.00 -15.36
CA ILE A 118 4.42 -4.73 -16.17
C ILE A 118 3.17 -5.06 -15.33
N LEU A 119 3.37 -5.58 -14.12
CA LEU A 119 2.28 -5.91 -13.20
C LEU A 119 1.46 -4.67 -12.82
N THR A 120 2.13 -3.60 -12.38
CA THR A 120 1.47 -2.37 -11.90
C THR A 120 0.66 -1.69 -13.01
N MET A 121 1.24 -1.49 -14.18
CA MET A 121 0.53 -0.92 -15.33
C MET A 121 -0.67 -1.79 -15.75
N THR A 122 -0.53 -3.11 -15.68
CA THR A 122 -1.63 -4.04 -16.04
C THR A 122 -2.74 -4.02 -14.99
N LEU A 123 -2.41 -4.00 -13.70
CA LEU A 123 -3.38 -3.90 -12.61
C LEU A 123 -4.20 -2.60 -12.72
N GLU A 124 -3.54 -1.46 -12.90
CA GLU A 124 -4.23 -0.18 -13.07
C GLU A 124 -5.17 -0.18 -14.28
N LYS A 125 -4.67 -0.68 -15.42
CA LYS A 125 -5.47 -0.78 -16.65
C LYS A 125 -6.67 -1.73 -16.48
N SER A 126 -6.51 -2.81 -15.73
CA SER A 126 -7.57 -3.81 -15.54
C SER A 126 -8.79 -3.29 -14.77
N LYS A 127 -8.65 -2.16 -14.06
CA LYS A 127 -9.75 -1.50 -13.32
C LYS A 127 -10.84 -0.92 -14.22
N ILE A 128 -10.60 -0.82 -15.54
CA ILE A 128 -11.63 -0.39 -16.51
C ILE A 128 -12.78 -1.41 -16.62
N ASP A 129 -12.54 -2.69 -16.33
CA ASP A 129 -13.57 -3.72 -16.35
C ASP A 129 -14.53 -3.52 -15.16
N PRO A 130 -15.84 -3.25 -15.38
CA PRO A 130 -16.82 -3.09 -14.31
C PRO A 130 -16.92 -4.30 -13.38
N LYS A 131 -16.64 -5.51 -13.90
CA LYS A 131 -16.60 -6.76 -13.11
C LYS A 131 -15.30 -6.93 -12.34
N MET A 132 -14.27 -6.16 -12.68
CA MET A 132 -12.93 -6.21 -12.06
C MET A 132 -12.37 -7.66 -11.96
N LYS A 133 -12.74 -8.53 -12.90
CA LYS A 133 -12.40 -9.96 -12.84
C LYS A 133 -10.88 -10.18 -12.85
N VAL A 134 -10.20 -9.55 -13.80
CA VAL A 134 -8.75 -9.68 -13.96
C VAL A 134 -8.01 -9.04 -12.79
N TYR A 135 -8.45 -7.86 -12.35
CA TYR A 135 -7.89 -7.20 -11.18
C TYR A 135 -7.93 -8.12 -9.95
N ARG A 136 -9.08 -8.75 -9.66
CA ARG A 136 -9.22 -9.69 -8.54
C ARG A 136 -8.33 -10.91 -8.67
N ILE A 137 -8.24 -11.51 -9.86
CA ILE A 137 -7.39 -12.68 -10.10
C ILE A 137 -5.92 -12.33 -9.86
N LEU A 138 -5.42 -11.26 -10.47
CA LEU A 138 -4.03 -10.84 -10.33
C LEU A 138 -3.71 -10.42 -8.87
N THR A 139 -4.63 -9.74 -8.18
CA THR A 139 -4.46 -9.33 -6.79
C THR A 139 -4.39 -10.54 -5.84
N LEU A 140 -5.21 -11.57 -6.06
CA LEU A 140 -5.20 -12.77 -5.23
C LEU A 140 -4.02 -13.70 -5.58
N GLN A 141 -3.65 -13.78 -6.85
CA GLN A 141 -2.53 -14.60 -7.31
C GLN A 141 -1.20 -14.19 -6.66
N GLN A 142 -0.98 -12.89 -6.40
CA GLN A 142 0.26 -12.39 -5.82
C GLN A 142 0.59 -13.06 -4.48
N PRO A 143 -0.23 -12.93 -3.42
CA PRO A 143 0.10 -13.52 -2.13
C PRO A 143 0.06 -15.05 -2.14
N ILE A 144 -0.78 -15.68 -2.97
CA ILE A 144 -0.77 -17.15 -3.13
C ILE A 144 0.59 -17.61 -3.66
N LEU A 145 1.11 -16.97 -4.70
CA LEU A 145 2.41 -17.34 -5.27
C LEU A 145 3.56 -17.06 -4.30
N LEU A 146 3.51 -15.93 -3.57
CA LEU A 146 4.53 -15.63 -2.56
C LEU A 146 4.55 -16.70 -1.47
N VAL A 147 3.39 -17.06 -0.92
CA VAL A 147 3.28 -18.13 0.10
C VAL A 147 3.75 -19.46 -0.46
N ALA A 148 3.39 -19.81 -1.70
CA ALA A 148 3.80 -21.06 -2.32
C ALA A 148 5.33 -21.11 -2.56
N ILE A 149 5.91 -20.04 -3.14
CA ILE A 149 7.33 -19.99 -3.47
C ILE A 149 8.19 -19.92 -2.19
N TYR A 150 7.90 -18.99 -1.27
CA TYR A 150 8.67 -18.85 -0.04
C TYR A 150 8.42 -20.03 0.91
N GLY A 151 7.17 -20.50 1.01
CA GLY A 151 6.83 -21.65 1.85
C GLY A 151 7.50 -22.94 1.41
N SER A 152 7.51 -23.23 0.10
CA SER A 152 8.22 -24.39 -0.43
C SER A 152 9.73 -24.29 -0.24
N ALA A 153 10.32 -23.10 -0.46
CA ALA A 153 11.74 -22.87 -0.26
C ALA A 153 12.14 -23.04 1.23
N TYR A 154 11.35 -22.48 2.14
CA TYR A 154 11.58 -22.62 3.58
C TYR A 154 11.43 -24.08 4.05
N TRP A 155 10.42 -24.79 3.57
CA TRP A 155 10.18 -26.18 3.93
C TRP A 155 11.28 -27.13 3.45
N LEU A 156 11.85 -26.85 2.25
CA LEU A 156 12.90 -27.71 1.66
C LEU A 156 14.30 -27.38 2.17
N PHE A 157 14.59 -26.11 2.44
CA PHE A 157 15.95 -25.62 2.64
C PHE A 157 16.15 -24.84 3.95
N GLY A 158 15.09 -24.52 4.71
CA GLY A 158 15.17 -23.77 5.96
C GLY A 158 15.56 -22.29 5.76
N GLU A 159 16.43 -21.81 6.64
CA GLU A 159 16.96 -20.43 6.56
C GLU A 159 17.75 -20.22 5.28
N GLN A 160 17.65 -19.01 4.71
CA GLN A 160 18.24 -18.67 3.43
C GLN A 160 19.01 -17.35 3.48
N GLU A 161 20.00 -17.22 2.62
CA GLU A 161 20.68 -15.95 2.37
C GLU A 161 19.77 -14.99 1.58
N PHE A 162 19.99 -13.69 1.78
CA PHE A 162 19.26 -12.64 1.07
C PHE A 162 19.24 -12.82 -0.45
N LYS A 163 20.39 -13.22 -1.05
CA LYS A 163 20.53 -13.44 -2.49
C LYS A 163 19.57 -14.50 -3.04
N VAL A 164 19.39 -15.59 -2.31
CA VAL A 164 18.44 -16.66 -2.69
C VAL A 164 17.01 -16.13 -2.69
N VAL A 165 16.64 -15.36 -1.66
CA VAL A 165 15.31 -14.75 -1.58
C VAL A 165 15.06 -13.75 -2.71
N LEU A 166 16.08 -13.04 -3.19
CA LEU A 166 15.97 -12.21 -4.40
C LEU A 166 15.71 -13.01 -5.67
N TYR A 167 16.32 -14.18 -5.84
CA TYR A 167 15.98 -15.08 -6.96
C TYR A 167 14.54 -15.58 -6.87
N LEU A 168 14.07 -15.94 -5.68
CA LEU A 168 12.68 -16.35 -5.46
C LEU A 168 11.68 -15.21 -5.75
N LEU A 169 12.03 -13.98 -5.34
CA LEU A 169 11.26 -12.78 -5.66
C LEU A 169 11.21 -12.53 -7.18
N THR A 170 12.34 -12.73 -7.87
CA THR A 170 12.42 -12.57 -9.33
C THR A 170 11.59 -13.65 -10.04
N LEU A 171 11.62 -14.88 -9.56
CA LEU A 171 10.76 -15.97 -10.06
C LEU A 171 9.28 -15.61 -9.89
N PHE A 172 8.89 -15.17 -8.69
CA PHE A 172 7.53 -14.67 -8.42
C PHE A 172 7.12 -13.57 -9.39
N SER A 173 7.95 -12.53 -9.52
CA SER A 173 7.68 -11.37 -10.39
C SER A 173 7.58 -11.79 -11.86
N SER A 174 8.38 -12.78 -12.30
CA SER A 174 8.35 -13.34 -13.66
C SER A 174 7.03 -14.05 -13.95
N ILE A 175 6.57 -14.89 -13.04
CA ILE A 175 5.28 -15.60 -13.20
C ILE A 175 4.13 -14.58 -13.28
N GLN A 176 4.16 -13.53 -12.45
CA GLN A 176 3.17 -12.45 -12.48
C GLN A 176 3.20 -11.67 -13.80
N ALA A 177 4.39 -11.32 -14.28
CA ALA A 177 4.55 -10.60 -15.53
C ALA A 177 4.05 -11.43 -16.72
N ILE A 178 4.34 -12.74 -16.76
CA ILE A 178 3.84 -13.66 -17.80
C ILE A 178 2.30 -13.67 -17.79
N ALA A 179 1.67 -13.80 -16.62
CA ALA A 179 0.20 -13.76 -16.51
C ALA A 179 -0.37 -12.42 -17.02
N CYS A 180 0.30 -11.30 -16.73
CA CYS A 180 -0.07 -9.98 -17.23
C CYS A 180 0.05 -9.88 -18.75
N LEU A 181 1.13 -10.38 -19.34
CA LEU A 181 1.34 -10.38 -20.79
C LEU A 181 0.30 -11.22 -21.53
N PHE A 182 -0.09 -12.38 -20.99
CA PHE A 182 -1.20 -13.18 -21.54
C PHE A 182 -2.52 -12.40 -21.53
N TYR A 183 -2.82 -11.72 -20.44
CA TYR A 183 -4.02 -10.89 -20.35
C TYR A 183 -3.99 -9.74 -21.37
N LEU A 184 -2.85 -9.03 -21.49
CA LEU A 184 -2.69 -7.93 -22.43
C LEU A 184 -2.81 -8.41 -23.89
N ALA A 185 -2.26 -9.58 -24.22
CA ALA A 185 -2.40 -10.18 -25.56
C ALA A 185 -3.86 -10.55 -25.87
N LYS A 186 -4.60 -11.06 -24.89
CA LYS A 186 -6.04 -11.36 -25.06
C LYS A 186 -6.87 -10.11 -25.33
N ILE A 187 -6.60 -9.02 -24.63
CA ILE A 187 -7.27 -7.73 -24.87
C ILE A 187 -6.96 -7.22 -26.26
N ASP A 188 -5.70 -7.24 -26.69
CA ASP A 188 -5.28 -6.77 -28.00
C ASP A 188 -6.08 -7.47 -29.11
N LYS A 189 -6.26 -8.79 -29.02
CA LYS A 189 -7.10 -9.55 -29.96
C LYS A 189 -8.56 -9.07 -29.95
N SER A 190 -9.14 -8.77 -28.79
CA SER A 190 -10.53 -8.34 -28.68
C SER A 190 -10.80 -6.96 -29.27
N PHE A 191 -9.75 -6.12 -29.36
CA PHE A 191 -9.86 -4.77 -29.92
C PHE A 191 -9.59 -4.69 -31.42
N LYS A 192 -8.73 -5.58 -31.96
CA LYS A 192 -8.44 -5.62 -33.42
C LYS A 192 -9.68 -5.86 -34.29
N ASN A 193 -10.69 -6.51 -33.73
CA ASN A 193 -11.94 -6.82 -34.45
C ASN A 193 -13.00 -5.71 -34.38
N LYS A 194 -12.67 -4.53 -33.81
CA LYS A 194 -13.60 -3.41 -33.70
C LYS A 194 -13.19 -2.30 -34.67
N ASN A 195 -13.93 -2.11 -35.73
CA ASN A 195 -13.68 -1.15 -36.81
C ASN A 195 -13.71 0.36 -36.41
N GLU A 196 -13.86 0.66 -35.12
CA GLU A 196 -14.05 2.04 -34.62
C GLU A 196 -12.96 2.48 -33.64
N VAL A 197 -11.76 1.93 -33.70
CA VAL A 197 -10.67 2.28 -32.78
C VAL A 197 -9.72 3.27 -33.39
N SER A 198 -9.57 4.45 -32.76
CA SER A 198 -8.62 5.49 -33.17
C SER A 198 -7.27 5.38 -32.48
N GLU A 199 -6.28 6.12 -32.95
CA GLU A 199 -4.99 6.26 -32.28
C GLU A 199 -5.14 6.95 -30.92
N ILE A 200 -4.20 6.64 -30.00
CA ILE A 200 -4.11 7.32 -28.72
C ILE A 200 -3.74 8.78 -28.95
N ASP A 201 -4.57 9.70 -28.48
CA ASP A 201 -4.22 11.12 -28.42
C ASP A 201 -3.05 11.30 -27.43
N ARG A 202 -1.87 11.58 -28.01
CA ARG A 202 -0.63 11.75 -27.25
C ARG A 202 -0.73 12.85 -26.19
N LYS A 203 -1.37 13.98 -26.53
CA LYS A 203 -1.50 15.13 -25.61
C LYS A 203 -2.40 14.80 -24.44
N PHE A 204 -3.53 14.17 -24.70
CA PHE A 204 -4.45 13.70 -23.65
C PHE A 204 -3.79 12.65 -22.76
N PHE A 205 -3.11 11.67 -23.36
CA PHE A 205 -2.43 10.59 -22.64
C PHE A 205 -1.34 11.12 -21.71
N LEU A 206 -0.41 11.94 -22.22
CA LEU A 206 0.69 12.50 -21.42
C LEU A 206 0.20 13.44 -20.31
N LYS A 207 -0.82 14.26 -20.59
CA LYS A 207 -1.43 15.12 -19.56
C LYS A 207 -2.09 14.31 -18.44
N THR A 208 -2.80 13.25 -18.80
CA THR A 208 -3.46 12.33 -17.85
C THR A 208 -2.44 11.57 -17.03
N TRP A 209 -1.43 10.98 -17.71
CA TRP A 209 -0.33 10.31 -17.04
C TRP A 209 0.39 11.25 -16.07
N GLY A 210 0.83 12.43 -16.49
CA GLY A 210 1.62 13.33 -15.64
C GLY A 210 0.88 13.75 -14.37
N LYS A 211 -0.43 14.07 -14.47
CA LYS A 211 -1.26 14.36 -13.29
C LYS A 211 -1.36 13.18 -12.34
N GLN A 212 -1.62 11.99 -12.86
CA GLN A 212 -1.79 10.79 -12.06
C GLN A 212 -0.46 10.33 -11.45
N ASN A 213 0.63 10.41 -12.23
CA ASN A 213 1.98 10.07 -11.77
C ASN A 213 2.42 10.95 -10.59
N LEU A 214 2.21 12.27 -10.69
CA LEU A 214 2.54 13.18 -9.60
C LEU A 214 1.81 12.83 -8.29
N LEU A 215 0.52 12.50 -8.38
CA LEU A 215 -0.25 12.04 -7.22
C LEU A 215 0.28 10.72 -6.65
N GLN A 216 0.66 9.79 -7.51
CA GLN A 216 1.21 8.50 -7.08
C GLN A 216 2.61 8.64 -6.50
N ILE A 217 3.47 9.50 -7.05
CA ILE A 217 4.80 9.81 -6.47
C ILE A 217 4.62 10.38 -5.07
N PHE A 218 3.73 11.37 -4.89
CA PHE A 218 3.45 11.92 -3.57
C PHE A 218 2.99 10.85 -2.57
N GLY A 219 2.06 9.98 -2.98
CA GLY A 219 1.59 8.85 -2.18
C GLY A 219 2.71 7.86 -1.83
N ALA A 220 3.51 7.46 -2.82
CA ALA A 220 4.64 6.55 -2.65
C ALA A 220 5.73 7.13 -1.75
N THR A 221 6.06 8.42 -1.91
CA THR A 221 7.01 9.12 -1.03
C THR A 221 6.52 9.08 0.41
N THR A 222 5.26 9.42 0.64
CA THR A 222 4.67 9.42 1.99
C THR A 222 4.68 8.03 2.64
N SER A 223 4.46 6.97 1.86
CA SER A 223 4.39 5.58 2.36
C SER A 223 5.74 4.86 2.44
N SER A 224 6.81 5.46 1.90
CA SER A 224 8.15 4.84 1.85
C SER A 224 9.19 5.65 2.60
N LEU A 225 8.88 6.90 2.94
CA LEU A 225 9.81 7.83 3.59
C LEU A 225 10.39 7.27 4.90
N ASP A 226 9.55 6.64 5.70
CA ASP A 226 9.92 5.97 6.95
C ASP A 226 11.03 4.94 6.72
N LYS A 227 10.85 4.07 5.73
CA LYS A 227 11.78 2.97 5.43
C LYS A 227 13.12 3.50 4.94
N PHE A 228 13.10 4.53 4.10
CA PHE A 228 14.32 5.18 3.62
C PHE A 228 15.06 5.92 4.75
N LEU A 229 14.32 6.61 5.64
CA LEU A 229 14.93 7.27 6.79
C LEU A 229 15.52 6.28 7.79
N ILE A 230 14.78 5.21 8.14
CA ILE A 230 15.27 4.16 9.03
C ILE A 230 16.55 3.54 8.45
N MET A 231 16.54 3.20 7.17
CA MET A 231 17.72 2.64 6.52
C MET A 231 18.91 3.60 6.56
N ALA A 232 18.70 4.88 6.21
CA ALA A 232 19.76 5.88 6.11
C ALA A 232 20.39 6.23 7.47
N PHE A 233 19.63 6.21 8.56
CA PHE A 233 20.08 6.68 9.88
C PHE A 233 20.26 5.58 10.91
N MET A 234 19.58 4.43 10.77
CA MET A 234 19.56 3.35 11.77
C MET A 234 20.01 2.01 11.20
N GLY A 235 20.05 1.85 9.87
CA GLY A 235 20.55 0.66 9.17
C GLY A 235 19.53 -0.48 8.99
N ASN A 236 20.03 -1.56 8.38
CA ASN A 236 19.21 -2.70 7.96
C ASN A 236 18.59 -3.48 9.13
N TYR A 237 19.31 -3.60 10.26
CA TYR A 237 18.83 -4.35 11.40
C TYR A 237 17.53 -3.74 11.97
N VAL A 238 17.54 -2.42 12.23
CA VAL A 238 16.34 -1.71 12.72
C VAL A 238 15.22 -1.75 11.69
N LEU A 239 15.54 -1.63 10.40
CA LEU A 239 14.55 -1.78 9.34
C LEU A 239 13.94 -3.21 9.31
N GLY A 240 14.74 -4.23 9.58
CA GLY A 240 14.28 -5.61 9.71
C GLY A 240 13.27 -5.79 10.85
N LEU A 241 13.57 -5.27 12.02
CA LEU A 241 12.64 -5.24 13.17
C LEU A 241 11.36 -4.46 12.86
N TYR A 242 11.52 -3.30 12.21
CA TYR A 242 10.40 -2.45 11.81
C TYR A 242 9.42 -3.16 10.87
N THR A 243 9.87 -4.17 10.08
CA THR A 243 8.95 -4.95 9.23
C THR A 243 7.86 -5.68 10.02
N VAL A 244 8.14 -6.09 11.24
CA VAL A 244 7.16 -6.70 12.15
C VAL A 244 6.14 -5.64 12.59
N CYS A 245 6.61 -4.45 12.97
CA CYS A 245 5.73 -3.33 13.32
C CYS A 245 4.79 -2.97 12.16
N ILE A 246 5.31 -2.91 10.92
CA ILE A 246 4.52 -2.66 9.70
C ILE A 246 3.41 -3.71 9.54
N ALA A 247 3.68 -4.97 9.81
CA ALA A 247 2.68 -6.03 9.65
C ALA A 247 1.48 -5.80 10.58
N PHE A 248 1.72 -5.50 11.85
CA PHE A 248 0.67 -5.19 12.82
C PHE A 248 -0.02 -3.85 12.54
N ASP A 249 0.75 -2.78 12.23
CA ASP A 249 0.20 -1.47 11.85
C ASP A 249 -0.73 -1.60 10.65
N SER A 250 -0.34 -2.38 9.64
CA SER A 250 -1.16 -2.59 8.44
C SER A 250 -2.49 -3.27 8.72
N LEU A 251 -2.55 -4.20 9.68
CA LEU A 251 -3.80 -4.83 10.10
C LEU A 251 -4.72 -3.82 10.78
N MET A 252 -4.20 -3.08 11.76
CA MET A 252 -4.96 -2.05 12.48
C MET A 252 -5.47 -0.98 11.53
N THR A 253 -4.60 -0.46 10.67
CA THR A 253 -4.93 0.55 9.66
C THR A 253 -6.05 0.09 8.73
N LYS A 254 -6.00 -1.16 8.25
CA LYS A 254 -7.03 -1.69 7.33
C LYS A 254 -8.38 -1.84 8.04
N PHE A 255 -8.38 -2.27 9.29
CA PHE A 255 -9.60 -2.37 10.08
C PHE A 255 -10.23 -0.98 10.32
N ILE A 256 -9.41 0.00 10.69
CA ILE A 256 -9.89 1.38 10.90
C ILE A 256 -10.38 2.02 9.59
N ASN A 257 -9.73 1.74 8.46
CA ASN A 257 -10.18 2.19 7.15
C ASN A 257 -11.56 1.64 6.80
N MET A 258 -11.85 0.38 7.11
CA MET A 258 -13.19 -0.19 6.93
C MET A 258 -14.25 0.55 7.77
N LEU A 259 -13.92 0.93 9.01
CA LEU A 259 -14.82 1.75 9.85
C LEU A 259 -14.97 3.17 9.28
N SER A 260 -13.91 3.75 8.74
CA SER A 260 -13.94 5.04 8.06
C SER A 260 -14.85 5.01 6.82
N ASP A 261 -14.77 3.96 6.02
CA ASP A 261 -15.64 3.78 4.84
C ASP A 261 -17.11 3.61 5.24
N TYR A 262 -17.37 2.91 6.35
CA TYR A 262 -18.72 2.80 6.91
C TYR A 262 -19.27 4.15 7.38
N TYR A 263 -18.43 4.98 8.02
CA TYR A 263 -18.78 6.35 8.38
C TYR A 263 -19.04 7.21 7.15
N TYR A 264 -18.14 7.19 6.16
CA TYR A 264 -18.29 7.94 4.91
C TYR A 264 -19.56 7.56 4.14
N SER A 265 -19.87 6.26 4.06
CA SER A 265 -21.14 5.80 3.50
C SER A 265 -22.35 6.35 4.25
N GLY A 266 -22.27 6.47 5.58
CA GLY A 266 -23.29 7.16 6.37
C GLY A 266 -23.46 8.62 5.98
N LEU A 267 -22.34 9.35 5.87
CA LEU A 267 -22.35 10.77 5.47
C LEU A 267 -23.02 10.98 4.10
N LEU A 268 -22.71 10.12 3.12
CA LEU A 268 -23.32 10.19 1.79
C LEU A 268 -24.84 9.97 1.80
N ASN A 269 -25.36 9.26 2.81
CA ASN A 269 -26.78 8.98 2.99
C ASN A 269 -27.44 9.86 4.06
N ASN A 270 -26.78 10.94 4.50
CA ASN A 270 -27.24 11.84 5.57
C ASN A 270 -27.46 11.14 6.92
N LEU A 271 -26.75 10.04 7.20
CA LEU A 271 -26.82 9.31 8.47
C LEU A 271 -25.59 9.61 9.33
N ASN A 272 -25.82 10.04 10.57
CA ASN A 272 -24.72 10.27 11.51
C ASN A 272 -24.32 8.99 12.24
N ARG A 273 -23.24 8.35 11.78
CA ARG A 273 -22.69 7.13 12.36
C ARG A 273 -21.45 7.35 13.22
N ILE A 274 -21.07 8.61 13.45
CA ILE A 274 -19.78 8.94 14.12
C ILE A 274 -19.70 8.32 15.53
N LYS A 275 -20.77 8.39 16.33
CA LYS A 275 -20.80 7.86 17.70
C LYS A 275 -20.57 6.34 17.71
N ALA A 276 -21.22 5.60 16.80
CA ALA A 276 -21.04 4.15 16.70
C ALA A 276 -19.60 3.79 16.28
N VAL A 277 -19.05 4.50 15.29
CA VAL A 277 -17.70 4.27 14.81
C VAL A 277 -16.67 4.59 15.89
N LEU A 278 -16.79 5.73 16.58
CA LEU A 278 -15.90 6.10 17.67
C LEU A 278 -16.00 5.11 18.86
N ALA A 279 -17.20 4.60 19.17
CA ALA A 279 -17.36 3.59 20.22
C ALA A 279 -16.63 2.28 19.87
N VAL A 280 -16.71 1.82 18.60
CA VAL A 280 -15.98 0.63 18.14
C VAL A 280 -14.46 0.88 18.19
N VAL A 281 -13.98 2.04 17.71
CA VAL A 281 -12.56 2.39 17.79
C VAL A 281 -12.09 2.46 19.24
N ALA A 282 -12.87 3.07 20.14
CA ALA A 282 -12.53 3.12 21.58
C ALA A 282 -12.44 1.72 22.20
N LEU A 283 -13.41 0.83 21.90
CA LEU A 283 -13.37 -0.56 22.39
C LEU A 283 -12.14 -1.31 21.88
N MET A 284 -11.83 -1.16 20.59
CA MET A 284 -10.62 -1.75 20.00
C MET A 284 -9.34 -1.18 20.63
N SER A 285 -9.31 0.14 20.87
CA SER A 285 -8.15 0.80 21.48
C SER A 285 -7.89 0.28 22.90
N VAL A 286 -8.94 0.17 23.72
CA VAL A 286 -8.84 -0.41 25.05
C VAL A 286 -8.38 -1.87 24.98
N GLY A 287 -8.98 -2.67 24.09
CA GLY A 287 -8.57 -4.05 23.85
C GLY A 287 -7.10 -4.15 23.44
N ALA A 288 -6.64 -3.30 22.52
CA ALA A 288 -5.25 -3.30 22.06
C ALA A 288 -4.28 -2.88 23.16
N ILE A 289 -4.59 -1.83 23.94
CA ILE A 289 -3.73 -1.35 25.04
C ILE A 289 -3.56 -2.43 26.13
N VAL A 290 -4.60 -3.25 26.36
CA VAL A 290 -4.53 -4.33 27.35
C VAL A 290 -3.88 -5.59 26.78
N LEU A 291 -4.26 -6.00 25.57
CA LEU A 291 -3.86 -7.29 25.01
C LEU A 291 -2.45 -7.26 24.41
N VAL A 292 -2.03 -6.13 23.81
CA VAL A 292 -0.71 -6.06 23.15
C VAL A 292 0.43 -6.28 24.15
N PRO A 293 0.51 -5.61 25.31
CA PRO A 293 1.59 -5.86 26.26
C PRO A 293 1.61 -7.31 26.81
N LEU A 294 0.44 -7.97 26.87
CA LEU A 294 0.33 -9.33 27.39
C LEU A 294 0.68 -10.41 26.35
N LEU A 295 0.36 -10.15 25.09
CA LEU A 295 0.41 -11.15 24.03
C LEU A 295 1.49 -10.88 22.98
N ALA A 296 2.13 -9.69 22.96
CA ALA A 296 3.09 -9.33 21.91
C ALA A 296 4.25 -10.33 21.82
N GLU A 297 4.90 -10.64 22.95
CA GLU A 297 6.04 -11.56 22.98
C GLU A 297 5.68 -12.97 22.46
N PRO A 298 4.67 -13.69 22.99
CA PRO A 298 4.31 -15.01 22.49
C PRO A 298 3.80 -14.97 21.04
N VAL A 299 3.07 -13.94 20.63
CA VAL A 299 2.59 -13.79 19.26
C VAL A 299 3.74 -13.54 18.28
N ILE A 300 4.67 -12.65 18.62
CA ILE A 300 5.85 -12.37 17.79
C ILE A 300 6.74 -13.60 17.70
N SER A 301 7.05 -14.24 18.82
CA SER A 301 7.88 -15.44 18.86
C SER A 301 7.29 -16.57 18.02
N PHE A 302 5.98 -16.79 18.10
CA PHE A 302 5.30 -17.85 17.35
C PHE A 302 5.20 -17.56 15.84
N PHE A 303 4.76 -16.34 15.46
CA PHE A 303 4.52 -16.02 14.05
C PHE A 303 5.76 -15.51 13.31
N PHE A 304 6.64 -14.74 13.97
CA PHE A 304 7.79 -14.10 13.32
C PHE A 304 9.14 -14.70 13.72
N SER A 305 9.22 -15.54 14.71
CA SER A 305 10.44 -16.10 15.29
C SER A 305 10.95 -15.32 16.52
N SER A 306 11.65 -16.02 17.41
CA SER A 306 12.31 -15.46 18.61
C SER A 306 13.32 -14.35 18.29
N LYS A 307 13.85 -14.29 17.06
CA LYS A 307 14.76 -13.23 16.56
C LYS A 307 14.16 -11.81 16.64
N TYR A 308 12.81 -11.71 16.71
CA TYR A 308 12.09 -10.44 16.68
C TYR A 308 11.42 -10.08 18.00
N VAL A 309 11.71 -10.81 19.08
CA VAL A 309 11.03 -10.62 20.39
C VAL A 309 11.24 -9.22 20.95
N GLU A 310 12.39 -8.59 20.70
CA GLU A 310 12.66 -7.20 21.13
C GLU A 310 11.67 -6.16 20.57
N VAL A 311 10.92 -6.50 19.52
CA VAL A 311 9.85 -5.65 18.99
C VAL A 311 8.64 -5.60 19.94
N ALA A 312 8.47 -6.57 20.83
CA ALA A 312 7.31 -6.69 21.70
C ALA A 312 7.10 -5.44 22.57
N ASP A 313 8.20 -4.90 23.11
CA ASP A 313 8.17 -3.73 24.00
C ASP A 313 7.78 -2.43 23.28
N VAL A 314 8.11 -2.35 22.00
CA VAL A 314 7.85 -1.15 21.17
C VAL A 314 6.51 -1.23 20.45
N LEU A 315 5.97 -2.43 20.22
CA LEU A 315 4.81 -2.68 19.39
C LEU A 315 3.58 -1.86 19.82
N ILE A 316 3.39 -1.67 21.11
CA ILE A 316 2.27 -0.90 21.65
C ILE A 316 2.24 0.54 21.12
N TRP A 317 3.41 1.17 20.95
CA TRP A 317 3.50 2.55 20.45
C TRP A 317 3.11 2.64 18.97
N PHE A 318 3.44 1.62 18.17
CA PHE A 318 2.97 1.54 16.77
C PHE A 318 1.46 1.33 16.68
N ILE A 319 0.88 0.54 17.57
CA ILE A 319 -0.57 0.36 17.67
C ILE A 319 -1.27 1.68 18.05
N ILE A 320 -0.71 2.41 19.04
CA ILE A 320 -1.21 3.74 19.42
C ILE A 320 -1.15 4.69 18.20
N ASN A 321 -0.04 4.69 17.46
CA ASN A 321 0.08 5.46 16.23
C ASN A 321 -1.05 5.12 15.24
N SER A 322 -1.30 3.82 14.98
CA SER A 322 -2.36 3.38 14.06
C SER A 322 -3.73 3.88 14.48
N ILE A 323 -4.02 3.86 15.79
CA ILE A 323 -5.28 4.36 16.34
C ILE A 323 -5.42 5.87 16.12
N LEU A 324 -4.37 6.66 16.44
CA LEU A 324 -4.36 8.11 16.26
C LEU A 324 -4.50 8.49 14.77
N ALA A 325 -3.75 7.81 13.90
CA ALA A 325 -3.83 7.99 12.46
C ALA A 325 -5.24 7.67 11.92
N GLY A 326 -5.83 6.59 12.40
CA GLY A 326 -7.16 6.17 12.02
C GLY A 326 -8.25 7.11 12.49
N LEU A 327 -8.20 7.58 13.74
CA LEU A 327 -9.12 8.60 14.26
C LEU A 327 -9.04 9.89 13.44
N SER A 328 -7.81 10.33 13.12
CA SER A 328 -7.58 11.47 12.24
C SER A 328 -8.24 11.26 10.86
N TRP A 329 -8.15 10.07 10.29
CA TRP A 329 -8.74 9.74 9.00
C TRP A 329 -10.27 9.73 9.05
N ILE A 330 -10.87 9.12 10.08
CA ILE A 330 -12.33 9.11 10.30
C ILE A 330 -12.86 10.54 10.38
N LEU A 331 -12.27 11.39 11.22
CA LEU A 331 -12.73 12.78 11.38
C LEU A 331 -12.55 13.62 10.10
N SER A 332 -11.60 13.26 9.26
CA SER A 332 -11.36 13.98 8.00
C SER A 332 -12.34 13.62 6.86
N GLN A 333 -13.21 12.62 7.04
CA GLN A 333 -14.22 12.26 6.02
C GLN A 333 -15.19 13.42 5.72
N ASN A 334 -15.45 14.29 6.68
CA ASN A 334 -16.25 15.50 6.47
C ASN A 334 -15.59 16.45 5.43
N MET A 335 -14.28 16.62 5.51
CA MET A 335 -13.55 17.46 4.55
C MET A 335 -13.53 16.85 3.15
N LEU A 336 -13.44 15.51 3.08
CA LEU A 336 -13.51 14.78 1.81
C LEU A 336 -14.87 14.97 1.15
N LEU A 337 -15.97 14.84 1.92
CA LEU A 337 -17.33 15.07 1.45
C LEU A 337 -17.56 16.51 0.95
N LEU A 338 -16.99 17.49 1.65
CA LEU A 338 -17.06 18.92 1.30
C LEU A 338 -16.11 19.34 0.18
N GLY A 339 -15.32 18.42 -0.40
CA GLY A 339 -14.37 18.69 -1.47
C GLY A 339 -13.16 19.56 -1.06
N LYS A 340 -12.87 19.67 0.25
CA LYS A 340 -11.77 20.52 0.77
C LYS A 340 -10.42 19.80 0.72
N GLN A 341 -10.02 19.34 -0.46
CA GLN A 341 -8.80 18.55 -0.67
C GLN A 341 -7.53 19.28 -0.27
N VAL A 342 -7.45 20.61 -0.50
CA VAL A 342 -6.28 21.42 -0.12
C VAL A 342 -6.00 21.33 1.38
N LEU A 343 -7.03 21.35 2.22
CA LEU A 343 -6.86 21.22 3.67
C LEU A 343 -6.33 19.84 4.07
N LEU A 344 -6.75 18.77 3.36
CA LEU A 344 -6.23 17.42 3.57
C LEU A 344 -4.74 17.34 3.22
N PHE A 345 -4.32 17.96 2.10
CA PHE A 345 -2.91 18.05 1.72
C PHE A 345 -2.08 18.85 2.74
N THR A 346 -2.53 20.03 3.15
CA THR A 346 -1.83 20.85 4.16
C THR A 346 -1.63 20.08 5.45
N ARG A 347 -2.68 19.42 5.94
CA ARG A 347 -2.62 18.55 7.11
C ARG A 347 -1.56 17.45 6.96
N GLN A 348 -1.50 16.80 5.80
CA GLN A 348 -0.54 15.73 5.53
C GLN A 348 0.89 16.25 5.49
N ILE A 349 1.14 17.38 4.83
CA ILE A 349 2.47 18.00 4.76
C ILE A 349 2.96 18.38 6.16
N LEU A 350 2.12 19.02 6.97
CA LEU A 350 2.48 19.37 8.35
C LEU A 350 2.81 18.13 9.20
N SER A 351 2.02 17.08 9.06
CA SER A 351 2.28 15.80 9.75
C SER A 351 3.62 15.17 9.34
N ILE A 352 3.95 15.20 8.04
CA ILE A 352 5.23 14.68 7.53
C ILE A 352 6.37 15.53 8.07
N ALA A 353 6.25 16.85 8.08
CA ALA A 353 7.28 17.75 8.60
C ALA A 353 7.56 17.48 10.10
N VAL A 354 6.51 17.29 10.91
CA VAL A 354 6.66 16.92 12.33
C VAL A 354 7.27 15.53 12.48
N PHE A 355 6.83 14.55 11.68
CA PHE A 355 7.41 13.21 11.69
C PHE A 355 8.91 13.23 11.38
N VAL A 356 9.33 13.91 10.30
CA VAL A 356 10.75 14.01 9.91
C VAL A 356 11.57 14.74 10.97
N GLY A 357 11.05 15.84 11.51
CA GLY A 357 11.72 16.59 12.57
C GLY A 357 11.93 15.77 13.84
N LEU A 358 10.89 15.08 14.32
CA LEU A 358 11.00 14.21 15.50
C LEU A 358 11.87 12.98 15.22
N PHE A 359 11.76 12.39 14.02
CA PHE A 359 12.60 11.27 13.61
C PHE A 359 14.09 11.65 13.70
N TYR A 360 14.46 12.82 13.16
CA TYR A 360 15.85 13.29 13.22
C TYR A 360 16.34 13.51 14.65
N LEU A 361 15.48 14.07 15.50
CA LEU A 361 15.81 14.34 16.92
C LEU A 361 15.92 13.05 17.75
N LEU A 362 15.10 12.06 17.48
CA LEU A 362 14.98 10.81 18.26
C LEU A 362 15.67 9.61 17.60
N ARG A 363 16.45 9.83 16.55
CA ARG A 363 17.07 8.74 15.77
C ARG A 363 17.94 7.79 16.60
N ASP A 364 18.58 8.32 17.66
CA ASP A 364 19.47 7.54 18.54
C ASP A 364 18.70 6.55 19.42
N GLU A 365 17.38 6.76 19.60
CA GLU A 365 16.46 5.86 20.31
C GLU A 365 15.99 4.68 19.45
N GLN A 366 16.56 4.53 18.25
CA GLN A 366 16.25 3.44 17.31
C GLN A 366 14.74 3.27 17.09
N LEU A 367 14.20 2.07 17.29
CA LEU A 367 12.80 1.74 17.01
C LEU A 367 11.81 2.54 17.86
N TYR A 368 12.17 2.91 19.11
CA TYR A 368 11.35 3.80 19.94
C TYR A 368 11.27 5.20 19.34
N GLY A 369 12.40 5.73 18.86
CA GLY A 369 12.45 7.02 18.18
C GLY A 369 11.55 7.06 16.94
N VAL A 370 11.52 5.99 16.15
CA VAL A 370 10.60 5.83 15.01
C VAL A 370 9.15 5.88 15.47
N ALA A 371 8.80 5.12 16.51
CA ALA A 371 7.44 5.06 17.04
C ALA A 371 6.96 6.42 17.56
N TYR A 372 7.78 7.12 18.33
CA TYR A 372 7.46 8.46 18.86
C TYR A 372 7.34 9.51 17.74
N ALA A 373 8.19 9.44 16.71
CA ALA A 373 8.08 10.31 15.54
C ALA A 373 6.74 10.10 14.81
N PHE A 374 6.32 8.84 14.64
CA PHE A 374 5.01 8.53 14.06
C PHE A 374 3.85 9.04 14.91
N ILE A 375 3.91 8.86 16.23
CA ILE A 375 2.89 9.37 17.17
C ILE A 375 2.80 10.89 17.05
N GLY A 376 3.92 11.62 17.03
CA GLY A 376 3.93 13.06 16.86
C GLY A 376 3.30 13.51 15.55
N GLY A 377 3.63 12.87 14.43
CA GLY A 377 3.00 13.12 13.14
C GLY A 377 1.50 12.82 13.15
N SER A 378 1.08 11.71 13.76
CA SER A 378 -0.33 11.30 13.84
C SER A 378 -1.14 12.18 14.77
N LEU A 379 -0.57 12.64 15.89
CA LEU A 379 -1.17 13.62 16.79
C LEU A 379 -1.39 14.95 16.07
N THR A 380 -0.41 15.43 15.32
CA THR A 380 -0.54 16.64 14.50
C THR A 380 -1.72 16.51 13.53
N ARG A 381 -1.81 15.38 12.81
CA ARG A 381 -2.96 15.11 11.93
C ARG A 381 -4.28 15.08 12.68
N LEU A 382 -4.31 14.46 13.84
CA LEU A 382 -5.52 14.31 14.64
C LEU A 382 -6.00 15.67 15.17
N ILE A 383 -5.12 16.48 15.72
CA ILE A 383 -5.44 17.84 16.21
C ILE A 383 -6.03 18.70 15.06
N ILE A 384 -5.37 18.72 13.92
CA ILE A 384 -5.86 19.46 12.75
C ILE A 384 -7.23 18.91 12.29
N SER A 385 -7.41 17.58 12.29
CA SER A 385 -8.68 16.95 11.90
C SER A 385 -9.80 17.28 12.88
N ILE A 386 -9.53 17.35 14.18
CA ILE A 386 -10.50 17.77 15.21
C ILE A 386 -10.91 19.21 14.97
N ILE A 387 -9.95 20.12 14.79
CA ILE A 387 -10.23 21.55 14.52
C ILE A 387 -11.12 21.68 13.27
N TYR A 388 -10.78 20.98 12.20
CA TYR A 388 -11.54 21.04 10.95
C TYR A 388 -12.91 20.34 11.06
N TYR A 389 -13.04 19.28 11.83
CA TYR A 389 -14.30 18.63 12.07
C TYR A 389 -15.33 19.57 12.68
N PHE A 390 -14.93 20.36 13.67
CA PHE A 390 -15.79 21.38 14.30
C PHE A 390 -15.98 22.64 13.43
N LYS A 391 -14.96 23.06 12.70
CA LYS A 391 -15.02 24.23 11.81
C LYS A 391 -15.90 24.00 10.58
N TYR A 392 -15.97 22.77 10.09
CA TYR A 392 -16.70 22.40 8.88
C TYR A 392 -17.70 21.26 9.17
N PRO A 393 -18.74 21.53 9.97
CA PRO A 393 -19.74 20.52 10.29
C PRO A 393 -20.51 20.15 9.02
N VAL A 394 -20.75 18.85 8.85
CA VAL A 394 -21.73 18.38 7.86
C VAL A 394 -23.11 18.47 8.47
N ILE A 395 -24.01 19.23 7.87
CA ILE A 395 -25.40 19.36 8.32
C ILE A 395 -26.06 17.98 8.10
N GLN A 396 -26.38 17.32 9.20
CA GLN A 396 -27.01 16.00 9.17
C GLN A 396 -28.42 16.16 9.72
N THR A 397 -29.40 15.75 8.93
CA THR A 397 -30.73 15.54 9.44
C THR A 397 -30.71 14.31 10.36
N THR A 398 -30.92 14.54 11.65
CA THR A 398 -30.81 13.54 12.74
C THR A 398 -32.00 12.60 12.80
N VAL A 399 -32.54 12.14 11.69
CA VAL A 399 -33.64 11.17 11.72
C VAL A 399 -33.17 9.88 11.08
N GLU A 400 -32.77 8.91 11.91
CA GLU A 400 -32.83 7.51 11.49
C GLU A 400 -34.30 7.18 11.24
N PRO A 401 -34.71 6.75 10.06
CA PRO A 401 -36.04 6.19 9.89
C PRO A 401 -36.12 4.93 10.76
N LYS A 402 -37.08 4.94 11.70
CA LYS A 402 -37.42 3.76 12.48
C LYS A 402 -37.83 2.59 11.61
#